data_b256423cdb35ad6596363fc29a257eda
#
_entry.id   b256423cdb35ad6596363fc29a257eda
#
_cell.length_a   1.000
_cell.length_b   1.000
_cell.length_c   1.000
_cell.angle_alpha   90.00
_cell.angle_beta   90.00
_cell.angle_gamma   90.00
#
_symmetry.space_group_name_H-M   'P 1'
#
loop_
_entity.id
_entity.type
_entity.pdbx_description
1 polymer ?
#
loop_
_entity_poly.entity_id
_entity_poly.type
_entity_poly.pdbx_seq_one_letter_code
_entity_poly.pdbx_strand_id
1 'polypeptide(L)'
;IALVLGVLLGAIVAMIRVGHAQQKPYHRNPILGVLVGVVVTVIIQSSSASVGILQALSSTGLVTFSSAIPIILGAHIGTAFTPLLTIGGSSKDGKRAALIHLYFNIIGSVILLALVYAVQFTVGIPMWNDVMNKSTIANIHTLSSVCAMLLFLPCSGVLSKLAMLT
;
A
#
# COMPACT_ATOMS: atom_id res chain seq x y z
N ILE A 1 23.09 12.51 -3.37
CA ILE A 1 22.50 12.97 -2.10
C ILE A 1 21.36 13.95 -2.39
N ALA A 2 21.55 15.03 -3.15
CA ALA A 2 20.51 16.02 -3.45
C ALA A 2 19.27 15.42 -4.13
N LEU A 3 19.45 14.51 -5.09
CA LEU A 3 18.36 13.84 -5.79
C LEU A 3 17.53 12.98 -4.81
N VAL A 4 18.18 12.24 -3.91
CA VAL A 4 17.51 11.39 -2.92
C VAL A 4 16.71 12.26 -1.93
N LEU A 5 17.30 13.36 -1.47
CA LEU A 5 16.61 14.31 -0.58
C LEU A 5 15.41 14.96 -1.28
N GLY A 6 15.55 15.34 -2.55
CA GLY A 6 14.45 15.90 -3.34
C GLY A 6 13.29 14.92 -3.53
N VAL A 7 13.61 13.66 -3.80
CA VAL A 7 12.62 12.58 -3.95
C VAL A 7 11.88 12.32 -2.62
N LEU A 8 12.62 12.22 -1.51
CA LEU A 8 12.03 12.05 -0.19
C LEU A 8 11.12 13.21 0.19
N LEU A 9 11.58 14.44 -0.04
CA LEU A 9 10.79 15.64 0.22
C LEU A 9 9.52 15.66 -0.64
N GLY A 10 9.62 15.33 -1.92
CA GLY A 10 8.47 15.20 -2.82
C GLY A 10 7.46 14.17 -2.35
N ALA A 11 7.93 13.00 -1.89
CA ALA A 11 7.10 11.94 -1.34
C ALA A 11 6.36 12.40 -0.06
N ILE A 12 7.06 13.08 0.84
CA ILE A 12 6.48 13.64 2.07
C ILE A 12 5.43 14.70 1.73
N VAL A 13 5.74 15.62 0.81
CA VAL A 13 4.79 16.66 0.37
C VAL A 13 3.56 16.05 -0.28
N ALA A 14 3.72 15.00 -1.11
CA ALA A 14 2.60 14.29 -1.72
C ALA A 14 1.70 13.65 -0.65
N MET A 15 2.27 12.96 0.33
CA MET A 15 1.51 12.37 1.44
C MET A 15 0.78 13.42 2.28
N ILE A 16 1.43 14.54 2.60
CA ILE A 16 0.81 15.66 3.33
C ILE A 16 -0.37 16.23 2.54
N ARG A 17 -0.19 16.51 1.25
CA ARG A 17 -1.27 17.07 0.41
C ARG A 17 -2.46 16.12 0.30
N VAL A 18 -2.21 14.83 0.15
CA VAL A 18 -3.29 13.83 0.11
C VAL A 18 -3.95 13.69 1.48
N GLY A 19 -3.18 13.68 2.58
CA GLY A 19 -3.73 13.71 3.93
C GLY A 19 -4.68 14.88 4.14
N HIS A 20 -4.26 16.09 3.77
CA HIS A 20 -5.13 17.29 3.85
C HIS A 20 -6.36 17.20 2.92
N ALA A 21 -6.21 16.73 1.70
CA ALA A 21 -7.32 16.59 0.77
C ALA A 21 -8.35 15.57 1.28
N GLN A 22 -7.91 14.52 1.94
CA GLN A 22 -8.78 13.48 2.48
C GLN A 22 -9.43 13.82 3.83
N GLN A 23 -9.05 14.91 4.49
CA GLN A 23 -9.72 15.39 5.70
C GLN A 23 -11.11 15.98 5.41
N LYS A 24 -11.36 16.45 4.19
CA LYS A 24 -12.69 16.93 3.79
C LYS A 24 -13.59 15.74 3.46
N PRO A 25 -14.77 15.58 4.10
CA PRO A 25 -15.62 14.41 3.93
C PRO A 25 -16.08 14.17 2.48
N TYR A 26 -16.06 15.20 1.64
CA TYR A 26 -16.47 15.14 0.24
C TYR A 26 -15.37 14.64 -0.73
N HIS A 27 -14.11 14.56 -0.32
CA HIS A 27 -12.97 14.23 -1.19
C HIS A 27 -12.22 12.95 -0.83
N ARG A 28 -12.84 12.06 -0.05
CA ARG A 28 -12.21 10.77 0.33
C ARG A 28 -12.21 9.80 -0.83
N ASN A 29 -11.24 9.94 -1.70
CA ASN A 29 -11.06 9.01 -2.82
C ASN A 29 -10.02 7.93 -2.44
N PRO A 30 -10.45 6.66 -2.22
CA PRO A 30 -9.54 5.59 -1.87
C PRO A 30 -8.50 5.32 -2.97
N ILE A 31 -8.89 5.52 -4.23
CA ILE A 31 -7.98 5.35 -5.37
C ILE A 31 -6.80 6.31 -5.29
N LEU A 32 -7.04 7.56 -4.89
CA LEU A 32 -5.96 8.54 -4.71
C LEU A 32 -5.01 8.12 -3.59
N GLY A 33 -5.52 7.59 -2.47
CA GLY A 33 -4.70 7.04 -1.40
C GLY A 33 -3.83 5.88 -1.85
N VAL A 34 -4.42 4.93 -2.60
CA VAL A 34 -3.66 3.80 -3.19
C VAL A 34 -2.58 4.30 -4.13
N LEU A 35 -2.90 5.21 -5.04
CA LEU A 35 -1.92 5.77 -5.99
C LEU A 35 -0.74 6.44 -5.27
N VAL A 36 -1.01 7.22 -4.22
CA VAL A 36 0.05 7.84 -3.43
C VAL A 36 0.92 6.79 -2.75
N GLY A 37 0.32 5.77 -2.14
CA GLY A 37 1.07 4.66 -1.54
C GLY A 37 1.96 3.95 -2.56
N VAL A 38 1.44 3.64 -3.76
CA VAL A 38 2.19 3.04 -4.86
C VAL A 38 3.37 3.93 -5.26
N VAL A 39 3.10 5.19 -5.63
CA VAL A 39 4.12 6.10 -6.15
C VAL A 39 5.23 6.33 -5.14
N VAL A 40 4.87 6.61 -3.88
CA VAL A 40 5.86 6.85 -2.83
C VAL A 40 6.73 5.61 -2.61
N THR A 41 6.13 4.42 -2.57
CA THR A 41 6.88 3.18 -2.33
C THR A 41 7.76 2.80 -3.52
N VAL A 42 7.27 2.98 -4.75
CA VAL A 42 8.08 2.76 -5.97
C VAL A 42 9.31 3.68 -6.00
N ILE A 43 9.15 4.94 -5.60
CA ILE A 43 10.24 5.91 -5.56
C ILE A 43 11.24 5.58 -4.45
N ILE A 44 10.75 5.29 -3.24
CA ILE A 44 11.60 5.00 -2.07
C ILE A 44 12.18 3.59 -2.13
N GLN A 45 11.57 2.67 -2.89
CA GLN A 45 11.92 1.25 -2.98
C GLN A 45 11.85 0.51 -1.62
N SER A 46 11.05 1.02 -0.69
CA SER A 46 10.90 0.46 0.66
C SER A 46 9.50 0.77 1.22
N SER A 47 8.67 -0.25 1.37
CA SER A 47 7.35 -0.10 2.01
C SER A 47 7.46 0.26 3.48
N SER A 48 8.46 -0.29 4.18
CA SER A 48 8.70 0.04 5.59
C SER A 48 9.04 1.53 5.78
N ALA A 49 9.87 2.09 4.88
CA ALA A 49 10.19 3.51 4.90
C ALA A 49 8.96 4.37 4.56
N SER A 50 8.14 3.95 3.57
CA SER A 50 6.89 4.64 3.22
C SER A 50 5.90 4.66 4.38
N VAL A 51 5.73 3.52 5.06
CA VAL A 51 4.89 3.40 6.27
C VAL A 51 5.48 4.21 7.42
N GLY A 52 6.81 4.25 7.58
CA GLY A 52 7.49 5.09 8.57
C GLY A 52 7.22 6.59 8.36
N ILE A 53 7.18 7.07 7.11
CA ILE A 53 6.78 8.44 6.79
C ILE A 53 5.31 8.66 7.18
N LEU A 54 4.43 7.71 6.88
CA LEU A 54 3.01 7.79 7.26
C LEU A 54 2.83 7.85 8.78
N GLN A 55 3.63 7.06 9.52
CA GLN A 55 3.68 7.10 10.99
C GLN A 55 4.18 8.44 11.53
N ALA A 56 5.18 9.04 10.89
CA ALA A 56 5.64 10.37 11.27
C ALA A 56 4.56 11.43 11.04
N LEU A 57 3.84 11.36 9.91
CA LEU A 57 2.73 12.25 9.59
C LEU A 57 1.52 12.05 10.51
N SER A 58 1.31 10.86 11.07
CA SER A 58 0.21 10.64 12.03
C SER A 58 0.34 11.50 13.29
N SER A 59 1.58 11.84 13.67
CA SER A 59 1.83 12.74 14.81
C SER A 59 1.34 14.17 14.59
N THR A 60 1.06 14.55 13.35
CA THR A 60 0.52 15.89 13.01
C THR A 60 -1.02 15.94 13.03
N GLY A 61 -1.68 14.82 13.33
CA GLY A 61 -3.15 14.73 13.30
C GLY A 61 -3.77 14.65 11.90
N LEU A 62 -2.95 14.54 10.85
CA LEU A 62 -3.41 14.54 9.45
C LEU A 62 -3.85 13.17 8.93
N VAL A 63 -3.47 12.10 9.61
CA VAL A 63 -3.67 10.72 9.15
C VAL A 63 -4.83 10.09 9.90
N THR A 64 -5.93 9.84 9.19
CA THR A 64 -7.11 9.11 9.70
C THR A 64 -7.11 7.67 9.19
N PHE A 65 -7.96 6.80 9.77
CA PHE A 65 -8.16 5.43 9.27
C PHE A 65 -8.53 5.41 7.78
N SER A 66 -9.48 6.24 7.39
CA SER A 66 -9.94 6.33 6.00
C SER A 66 -8.85 6.71 5.00
N SER A 67 -7.84 7.47 5.42
CA SER A 67 -6.71 7.87 4.55
C SER A 67 -5.55 6.88 4.61
N ALA A 68 -5.25 6.33 5.79
CA ALA A 68 -4.10 5.46 5.99
C ALA A 68 -4.25 4.10 5.30
N ILE A 69 -5.43 3.48 5.38
CA ILE A 69 -5.65 2.14 4.84
C ILE A 69 -5.37 2.08 3.32
N PRO A 70 -5.95 2.97 2.48
CA PRO A 70 -5.62 2.97 1.06
C PRO A 70 -4.14 3.21 0.77
N ILE A 71 -3.47 4.11 1.53
CA ILE A 71 -2.04 4.39 1.36
C ILE A 71 -1.20 3.16 1.72
N ILE A 72 -1.51 2.45 2.81
CA ILE A 72 -0.82 1.22 3.21
C ILE A 72 -0.98 0.13 2.15
N LEU A 73 -2.19 -0.08 1.64
CA LEU A 73 -2.45 -1.07 0.59
C LEU A 73 -1.77 -0.68 -0.73
N GLY A 74 -1.70 0.61 -1.04
CA GLY A 74 -0.91 1.12 -2.15
C GLY A 74 0.58 0.85 -1.98
N ALA A 75 1.11 0.99 -0.76
CA ALA A 75 2.52 0.68 -0.47
C ALA A 75 2.83 -0.81 -0.69
N HIS A 76 1.89 -1.73 -0.41
CA HIS A 76 2.05 -3.15 -0.74
C HIS A 76 2.18 -3.36 -2.26
N ILE A 77 1.33 -2.72 -3.06
CA ILE A 77 1.43 -2.78 -4.53
C ILE A 77 2.78 -2.20 -4.98
N GLY A 78 3.18 -1.05 -4.45
CA GLY A 78 4.43 -0.39 -4.77
C GLY A 78 5.67 -1.25 -4.52
N THR A 79 5.65 -2.08 -3.48
CA THR A 79 6.74 -3.03 -3.16
C THR A 79 6.98 -4.05 -4.28
N ALA A 80 5.93 -4.45 -4.99
CA ALA A 80 6.04 -5.43 -6.06
C ALA A 80 6.71 -4.88 -7.32
N PHE A 81 6.86 -3.57 -7.45
CA PHE A 81 7.60 -2.96 -8.56
C PHE A 81 9.12 -3.11 -8.41
N THR A 82 9.64 -3.28 -7.19
CA THR A 82 11.08 -3.46 -6.96
C THR A 82 11.65 -4.67 -7.71
N PRO A 83 11.12 -5.90 -7.61
CA PRO A 83 11.56 -7.03 -8.42
C PRO A 83 11.37 -6.81 -9.93
N LEU A 84 10.31 -6.09 -10.34
CA LEU A 84 10.06 -5.80 -11.75
C LEU A 84 11.15 -4.91 -12.37
N LEU A 85 11.71 -3.97 -11.62
CA LEU A 85 12.79 -3.12 -12.11
C LEU A 85 14.08 -3.91 -12.37
N THR A 86 14.28 -5.04 -11.72
CA THR A 86 15.46 -5.90 -11.87
C THR A 86 15.27 -7.05 -12.88
N ILE A 87 14.10 -7.13 -13.50
CA ILE A 87 13.71 -8.26 -14.36
C ILE A 87 14.54 -8.35 -15.67
N GLY A 88 15.15 -7.24 -16.11
CA GLY A 88 15.84 -7.13 -17.40
C GLY A 88 17.00 -8.10 -17.60
N GLY A 89 17.69 -8.51 -16.53
CA GLY A 89 18.80 -9.48 -16.55
C GLY A 89 18.46 -10.83 -15.90
N SER A 90 17.20 -11.04 -15.52
CA SER A 90 16.81 -12.22 -14.75
C SER A 90 16.51 -13.44 -15.62
N SER A 91 16.69 -14.64 -15.05
CA SER A 91 16.25 -15.91 -15.64
C SER A 91 14.73 -15.93 -15.83
N LYS A 92 14.21 -16.88 -16.62
CA LYS A 92 12.77 -17.08 -16.81
C LYS A 92 12.06 -17.27 -15.46
N ASP A 93 12.64 -18.02 -14.54
CA ASP A 93 12.05 -18.26 -13.23
C ASP A 93 12.07 -17.01 -12.33
N GLY A 94 13.12 -16.18 -12.45
CA GLY A 94 13.19 -14.88 -11.79
C GLY A 94 12.08 -13.93 -12.27
N LYS A 95 11.78 -13.92 -13.57
CA LYS A 95 10.67 -13.15 -14.16
C LYS A 95 9.33 -13.62 -13.62
N ARG A 96 9.10 -14.92 -13.59
CA ARG A 96 7.88 -15.53 -13.05
C ARG A 96 7.69 -15.21 -11.58
N ALA A 97 8.75 -15.29 -10.77
CA ALA A 97 8.70 -14.94 -9.35
C ALA A 97 8.30 -13.46 -9.13
N ALA A 98 8.86 -12.54 -9.94
CA ALA A 98 8.50 -11.12 -9.88
C ALA A 98 7.03 -10.88 -10.26
N LEU A 99 6.52 -11.59 -11.27
CA LEU A 99 5.10 -11.51 -11.67
C LEU A 99 4.16 -12.09 -10.61
N ILE A 100 4.52 -13.22 -9.99
CA ILE A 100 3.75 -13.78 -8.87
C ILE A 100 3.66 -12.77 -7.73
N HIS A 101 4.77 -12.12 -7.39
CA HIS A 101 4.80 -11.11 -6.34
C HIS A 101 3.93 -9.89 -6.70
N LEU A 102 3.94 -9.46 -7.97
CA LEU A 102 3.08 -8.39 -8.45
C LEU A 102 1.60 -8.75 -8.35
N TYR A 103 1.20 -9.91 -8.87
CA TYR A 103 -0.20 -10.37 -8.81
C TYR A 103 -0.68 -10.53 -7.38
N PHE A 104 0.14 -11.12 -6.51
CA PHE A 104 -0.15 -11.26 -5.09
C PHE A 104 -0.46 -9.90 -4.45
N ASN A 105 0.39 -8.90 -4.66
CA ASN A 105 0.21 -7.59 -4.04
C ASN A 105 -0.98 -6.81 -4.64
N ILE A 106 -1.17 -6.84 -5.97
CA ILE A 106 -2.30 -6.14 -6.61
C ILE A 106 -3.63 -6.76 -6.18
N ILE A 107 -3.77 -8.07 -6.38
CA ILE A 107 -5.04 -8.76 -6.11
C ILE A 107 -5.35 -8.73 -4.61
N GLY A 108 -4.33 -8.97 -3.76
CA GLY A 108 -4.47 -8.91 -2.31
C GLY A 108 -4.91 -7.53 -1.82
N SER A 109 -4.27 -6.47 -2.31
CA SER A 109 -4.63 -5.09 -1.94
C SER A 109 -6.04 -4.72 -2.41
N VAL A 110 -6.44 -5.13 -3.62
CA VAL A 110 -7.79 -4.87 -4.13
C VAL A 110 -8.84 -5.60 -3.30
N ILE A 111 -8.62 -6.88 -2.99
CA ILE A 111 -9.56 -7.66 -2.16
C ILE A 111 -9.65 -7.07 -0.75
N LEU A 112 -8.53 -6.76 -0.11
CA LEU A 112 -8.53 -6.18 1.23
C LEU A 112 -9.18 -4.80 1.25
N LEU A 113 -8.93 -3.97 0.24
CA LEU A 113 -9.59 -2.67 0.11
C LEU A 113 -11.11 -2.84 -0.02
N ALA A 114 -11.56 -3.73 -0.90
CA ALA A 114 -12.96 -4.03 -1.10
C ALA A 114 -13.63 -4.54 0.19
N LEU A 115 -12.96 -5.43 0.93
CA LEU A 115 -13.45 -5.95 2.21
C LEU A 115 -13.59 -4.85 3.27
N VAL A 116 -12.57 -4.00 3.43
CA VAL A 116 -12.60 -2.90 4.41
C VAL A 116 -13.73 -1.93 4.09
N TYR A 117 -13.90 -1.56 2.82
CA TYR A 117 -14.99 -0.67 2.42
C TYR A 117 -16.36 -1.35 2.50
N ALA A 118 -16.47 -2.64 2.21
CA ALA A 118 -17.71 -3.39 2.43
C ALA A 118 -18.11 -3.39 3.91
N VAL A 119 -17.17 -3.64 4.83
CA VAL A 119 -17.41 -3.54 6.27
C VAL A 119 -17.80 -2.12 6.67
N GLN A 120 -17.11 -1.11 6.12
CA GLN A 120 -17.45 0.29 6.39
C GLN A 120 -18.88 0.64 5.96
N PHE A 121 -19.33 0.16 4.80
CA PHE A 121 -20.68 0.45 4.29
C PHE A 121 -21.78 -0.36 4.95
N THR A 122 -21.50 -1.58 5.42
CA THR A 122 -22.52 -2.47 6.00
C THR A 122 -22.67 -2.31 7.51
N VAL A 123 -21.56 -2.26 8.23
CA VAL A 123 -21.51 -2.24 9.70
C VAL A 123 -21.13 -0.85 10.23
N GLY A 124 -20.33 -0.12 9.48
CA GLY A 124 -19.69 1.11 9.91
C GLY A 124 -18.49 0.82 10.84
N ILE A 125 -17.35 1.39 10.54
CA ILE A 125 -16.17 1.33 11.41
C ILE A 125 -16.18 2.59 12.29
N PRO A 126 -16.41 2.49 13.61
CA PRO A 126 -16.57 3.67 14.48
C PRO A 126 -15.39 4.64 14.39
N MET A 127 -14.16 4.11 14.31
CA MET A 127 -12.93 4.89 14.25
C MET A 127 -12.52 5.35 12.82
N TRP A 128 -13.40 5.24 11.83
CA TRP A 128 -13.09 5.53 10.43
C TRP A 128 -12.53 6.93 10.19
N ASN A 129 -13.00 7.89 10.98
CA ASN A 129 -12.60 9.29 10.89
C ASN A 129 -11.58 9.70 11.96
N ASP A 130 -11.24 8.80 12.86
CA ASP A 130 -10.32 9.09 13.95
C ASP A 130 -8.88 9.15 13.45
N VAL A 131 -8.09 9.99 14.10
CA VAL A 131 -6.65 10.11 13.84
C VAL A 131 -5.95 8.85 14.32
N MET A 132 -5.16 8.26 13.44
CA MET A 132 -4.36 7.08 13.77
C MET A 132 -3.08 7.47 14.52
N ASN A 133 -2.73 6.68 15.50
CA ASN A 133 -1.40 6.73 16.11
C ASN A 133 -0.39 5.84 15.35
N LYS A 134 0.91 6.00 15.65
CA LYS A 134 1.99 5.26 15.00
C LYS A 134 1.85 3.75 15.14
N SER A 135 1.47 3.27 16.32
CA SER A 135 1.30 1.84 16.59
C SER A 135 0.13 1.25 15.80
N THR A 136 -0.97 1.97 15.67
CA THR A 136 -2.13 1.53 14.89
C THR A 136 -1.78 1.40 13.41
N ILE A 137 -1.01 2.33 12.85
CA ILE A 137 -0.53 2.24 11.46
C ILE A 137 0.36 1.01 11.27
N ALA A 138 1.30 0.75 12.19
CA ALA A 138 2.15 -0.44 12.15
C ALA A 138 1.32 -1.73 12.22
N ASN A 139 0.36 -1.79 13.13
CA ASN A 139 -0.50 -2.96 13.32
C ASN A 139 -1.35 -3.23 12.08
N ILE A 140 -1.93 -2.20 11.47
CA ILE A 140 -2.72 -2.36 10.23
C ILE A 140 -1.83 -2.80 9.07
N HIS A 141 -0.63 -2.26 8.93
CA HIS A 141 0.32 -2.71 7.91
C HIS A 141 0.67 -4.20 8.09
N THR A 142 0.98 -4.62 9.32
CA THR A 142 1.26 -6.03 9.63
C THR A 142 0.04 -6.92 9.40
N LEU A 143 -1.12 -6.49 9.90
CA LEU A 143 -2.37 -7.24 9.76
C LEU A 143 -2.75 -7.41 8.29
N SER A 144 -2.65 -6.36 7.47
CA SER A 144 -2.95 -6.46 6.04
C SER A 144 -2.01 -7.41 5.30
N SER A 145 -0.72 -7.42 5.68
CA SER A 145 0.27 -8.38 5.13
C SER A 145 -0.06 -9.82 5.51
N VAL A 146 -0.39 -10.06 6.77
CA VAL A 146 -0.77 -11.40 7.27
C VAL A 146 -2.08 -11.87 6.61
N CYS A 147 -3.09 -11.01 6.52
CA CYS A 147 -4.35 -11.32 5.85
C CYS A 147 -4.14 -11.67 4.38
N ALA A 148 -3.32 -10.89 3.66
CA ALA A 148 -2.99 -11.18 2.26
C ALA A 148 -2.28 -12.53 2.14
N MET A 149 -1.30 -12.82 3.00
CA MET A 149 -0.61 -14.11 3.02
C MET A 149 -1.57 -15.27 3.24
N LEU A 150 -2.43 -15.19 4.26
CA LEU A 150 -3.40 -16.25 4.58
C LEU A 150 -4.42 -16.46 3.45
N LEU A 151 -4.85 -15.38 2.79
CA LEU A 151 -5.77 -15.43 1.66
C LEU A 151 -5.19 -16.19 0.47
N PHE A 152 -3.90 -16.00 0.18
CA PHE A 152 -3.25 -16.59 -0.99
C PHE A 152 -2.53 -17.90 -0.72
N LEU A 153 -2.32 -18.27 0.52
CA LEU A 153 -1.67 -19.55 0.87
C LEU A 153 -2.34 -20.75 0.16
N PRO A 154 -3.68 -20.90 0.21
CA PRO A 154 -4.36 -21.98 -0.52
C PRO A 154 -4.39 -21.80 -2.03
N CYS A 155 -4.22 -20.56 -2.53
CA CYS A 155 -4.29 -20.21 -3.94
C CYS A 155 -2.93 -20.09 -4.63
N SER A 156 -1.83 -20.47 -3.96
CA SER A 156 -0.46 -20.35 -4.49
C SER A 156 -0.29 -21.03 -5.86
N GLY A 157 -0.95 -22.17 -6.10
CA GLY A 157 -0.96 -22.86 -7.38
C GLY A 157 -1.61 -22.09 -8.53
N VAL A 158 -2.59 -21.23 -8.22
CA VAL A 158 -3.25 -20.37 -9.23
C VAL A 158 -2.31 -19.24 -9.66
N LEU A 159 -1.63 -18.61 -8.69
CA LEU A 159 -0.64 -17.57 -8.96
C LEU A 159 0.53 -18.09 -9.79
N SER A 160 1.00 -19.33 -9.50
CA SER A 160 2.05 -19.97 -10.28
C SER A 160 1.60 -20.22 -11.72
N LYS A 161 0.37 -20.71 -11.93
CA LYS A 161 -0.18 -20.93 -13.28
C LYS A 161 -0.31 -19.63 -14.05
N LEU A 162 -0.81 -18.57 -13.43
CA LEU A 162 -0.89 -17.24 -14.04
C LEU A 162 0.48 -16.73 -14.50
N ALA A 163 1.52 -16.89 -13.69
CA ALA A 163 2.86 -16.47 -14.05
C ALA A 163 3.53 -17.36 -15.10
N MET A 164 3.07 -18.60 -15.28
CA MET A 164 3.55 -19.49 -16.36
C MET A 164 2.95 -19.19 -17.72
N LEU A 165 1.82 -18.47 -17.78
CA LEU A 165 1.16 -18.07 -19.02
C LEU A 165 1.79 -16.83 -19.68
N THR A 166 2.66 -16.14 -18.96
CA THR A 166 3.42 -14.96 -19.40
C THR A 166 4.90 -15.30 -19.56
#